data_0fac98e64e61605b0cd2f58f6d7ce00b
#
_entry.id   0fac98e64e61605b0cd2f58f6d7ce00b
#
_cell.length_a   1.000
_cell.length_b   1.000
_cell.length_c   1.000
_cell.angle_alpha   90.00
_cell.angle_beta   90.00
_cell.angle_gamma   90.00
#
_symmetry.space_group_name_H-M   'P 1'
#
loop_
_entity.id
_entity.type
_entity.pdbx_description
1 polymer ?
#
loop_
_entity_poly.entity_id
_entity_poly.type
_entity_poly.pdbx_seq_one_letter_code
_entity_poly.pdbx_strand_id
1 'polypeptide(L)'
;MAFDREELLEKLAMALVANPGSTMQELADSAGISKASLHRIYSTKEKLQGTIVERMRDVFAEIRRTIQKPHEDYMEALRELVAIHCSNSTYVLFTGRDDFFEMFRDGEWDAYYNDLEIFFREGQERGMLTLDFSAGVIGDIFISLVTGILECYLWGHLTEREMEKTILRALLGGVKR
;
A
#
# COMPACT_ATOMS: atom_id res chain seq x y z
N MET A 1 -13.95 2.21 -26.96
CA MET A 1 -12.80 2.57 -26.15
C MET A 1 -12.28 1.29 -25.50
N ALA A 2 -11.01 0.93 -25.70
CA ALA A 2 -10.38 -0.14 -24.96
C ALA A 2 -10.19 0.40 -23.53
N PHE A 3 -10.86 -0.19 -22.56
CA PHE A 3 -10.61 0.10 -21.15
C PHE A 3 -9.19 -0.34 -20.82
N ASP A 4 -8.41 0.55 -20.19
CA ASP A 4 -7.21 0.12 -19.52
C ASP A 4 -7.64 -0.80 -18.36
N ARG A 5 -7.21 -2.06 -18.43
CA ARG A 5 -7.60 -3.07 -17.45
C ARG A 5 -7.03 -2.78 -16.06
N GLU A 6 -5.85 -2.17 -16.02
CA GLU A 6 -5.20 -1.80 -14.77
C GLU A 6 -5.95 -0.64 -14.11
N GLU A 7 -6.28 0.40 -14.86
CA GLU A 7 -7.07 1.53 -14.36
C GLU A 7 -8.46 1.09 -13.86
N LEU A 8 -9.08 0.15 -14.57
CA LEU A 8 -10.36 -0.41 -14.12
C LEU A 8 -10.22 -1.19 -12.83
N LEU A 9 -9.19 -2.04 -12.72
CA LEU A 9 -8.94 -2.83 -11.52
C LEU A 9 -8.69 -1.95 -10.31
N GLU A 10 -7.91 -0.90 -10.49
CA GLU A 10 -7.61 0.08 -9.43
C GLU A 10 -8.86 0.82 -8.95
N LYS A 11 -9.72 1.29 -9.87
CA LYS A 11 -11.00 1.91 -9.52
C LYS A 11 -11.91 0.97 -8.72
N LEU A 12 -11.97 -0.31 -9.11
CA LEU A 12 -12.76 -1.33 -8.42
C LEU A 12 -12.19 -1.68 -7.06
N ALA A 13 -10.85 -1.73 -6.95
CA ALA A 13 -10.18 -1.95 -5.67
C ALA A 13 -10.45 -0.79 -4.71
N MET A 14 -10.32 0.46 -5.18
CA MET A 14 -10.62 1.65 -4.38
C MET A 14 -12.10 1.68 -3.93
N ALA A 15 -13.04 1.29 -4.80
CA ALA A 15 -14.45 1.19 -4.43
C ALA A 15 -14.67 0.14 -3.31
N LEU A 16 -13.94 -0.97 -3.33
CA LEU A 16 -13.98 -1.98 -2.28
C LEU A 16 -13.26 -1.56 -0.99
N VAL A 17 -12.24 -0.70 -1.07
CA VAL A 17 -11.64 -0.04 0.12
C VAL A 17 -12.65 0.87 0.78
N ALA A 18 -13.34 1.71 -0.01
CA ALA A 18 -14.33 2.65 0.52
C ALA A 18 -15.59 1.95 1.07
N ASN A 19 -16.04 0.87 0.43
CA ASN A 19 -17.18 0.07 0.86
C ASN A 19 -16.97 -1.42 0.57
N PRO A 20 -16.45 -2.19 1.53
CA PRO A 20 -16.25 -3.63 1.38
C PRO A 20 -17.52 -4.43 1.04
N GLY A 21 -18.67 -3.90 1.47
CA GLY A 21 -20.00 -4.49 1.22
C GLY A 21 -20.55 -4.29 -0.19
N SER A 22 -19.90 -3.50 -1.06
CA SER A 22 -20.41 -3.14 -2.39
C SER A 22 -20.83 -4.35 -3.22
N THR A 23 -22.00 -4.23 -3.83
CA THR A 23 -22.51 -5.19 -4.81
C THR A 23 -21.83 -5.03 -6.17
N MET A 24 -21.94 -6.03 -7.04
CA MET A 24 -21.43 -5.93 -8.43
C MET A 24 -22.09 -4.78 -9.23
N GLN A 25 -23.29 -4.35 -8.87
CA GLN A 25 -23.92 -3.18 -9.50
C GLN A 25 -23.24 -1.90 -9.04
N GLU A 26 -23.07 -1.69 -7.73
CA GLU A 26 -22.42 -0.52 -7.17
C GLU A 26 -20.97 -0.39 -7.64
N LEU A 27 -20.25 -1.51 -7.75
CA LEU A 27 -18.89 -1.54 -8.31
C LEU A 27 -18.86 -1.14 -9.78
N ALA A 28 -19.82 -1.61 -10.59
CA ALA A 28 -19.92 -1.21 -11.99
C ALA A 28 -20.22 0.28 -12.12
N ASP A 29 -21.14 0.80 -11.31
CA ASP A 29 -21.52 2.22 -11.29
C ASP A 29 -20.33 3.11 -10.88
N SER A 30 -19.56 2.71 -9.85
CA SER A 30 -18.37 3.43 -9.39
C SER A 30 -17.26 3.47 -10.45
N ALA A 31 -17.14 2.42 -11.26
CA ALA A 31 -16.16 2.35 -12.35
C ALA A 31 -16.65 2.97 -13.66
N GLY A 32 -17.91 3.45 -13.72
CA GLY A 32 -18.50 4.05 -14.91
C GLY A 32 -18.77 3.06 -16.05
N ILE A 33 -19.03 1.78 -15.73
CA ILE A 33 -19.33 0.73 -16.70
C ILE A 33 -20.67 0.03 -16.39
N SER A 34 -21.23 -0.69 -17.38
CA SER A 34 -22.44 -1.47 -17.13
C SER A 34 -22.12 -2.71 -16.30
N LYS A 35 -23.09 -3.16 -15.46
CA LYS A 35 -23.01 -4.44 -14.74
C LYS A 35 -22.70 -5.61 -15.67
N ALA A 36 -23.29 -5.62 -16.87
CA ALA A 36 -23.04 -6.66 -17.88
C ALA A 36 -21.57 -6.66 -18.35
N SER A 37 -20.97 -5.48 -18.50
CA SER A 37 -19.55 -5.34 -18.84
C SER A 37 -18.66 -5.83 -17.71
N LEU A 38 -18.98 -5.47 -16.45
CA LEU A 38 -18.24 -5.95 -15.28
C LEU A 38 -18.34 -7.47 -15.15
N HIS A 39 -19.55 -8.05 -15.31
CA HIS A 39 -19.75 -9.52 -15.28
C HIS A 39 -18.99 -10.25 -16.39
N ARG A 40 -18.81 -9.63 -17.55
CA ARG A 40 -18.03 -10.23 -18.65
C ARG A 40 -16.55 -10.27 -18.32
N ILE A 41 -16.02 -9.30 -17.55
CA ILE A 41 -14.60 -9.22 -17.17
C ILE A 41 -14.35 -10.06 -15.91
N TYR A 42 -15.18 -9.85 -14.88
CA TYR A 42 -15.11 -10.53 -13.59
C TYR A 42 -16.48 -11.16 -13.30
N SER A 43 -16.62 -12.44 -13.56
CA SER A 43 -17.93 -13.13 -13.49
C SER A 43 -18.58 -13.09 -12.10
N THR A 44 -17.80 -12.94 -11.03
CA THR A 44 -18.26 -12.81 -9.64
C THR A 44 -17.40 -11.82 -8.86
N LYS A 45 -17.90 -11.38 -7.70
CA LYS A 45 -17.16 -10.50 -6.78
C LYS A 45 -15.90 -11.19 -6.23
N GLU A 46 -15.98 -12.48 -5.94
CA GLU A 46 -14.86 -13.28 -5.44
C GLU A 46 -13.73 -13.36 -6.47
N LYS A 47 -14.07 -13.49 -7.77
CA LYS A 47 -13.05 -13.45 -8.84
C LYS A 47 -12.40 -12.09 -9.00
N LEU A 48 -13.18 -11.01 -8.87
CA LEU A 48 -12.63 -9.66 -8.82
C LEU A 48 -11.67 -9.50 -7.63
N GLN A 49 -12.11 -9.87 -6.43
CA GLN A 49 -11.28 -9.80 -5.23
C GLN A 49 -10.00 -10.64 -5.37
N GLY A 50 -10.09 -11.85 -5.91
CA GLY A 50 -8.92 -12.68 -6.21
C GLY A 50 -7.93 -11.98 -7.15
N THR A 51 -8.41 -11.32 -8.20
CA THR A 51 -7.54 -10.54 -9.12
C THR A 51 -6.88 -9.35 -8.41
N ILE A 52 -7.60 -8.66 -7.53
CA ILE A 52 -7.04 -7.57 -6.72
C ILE A 52 -5.95 -8.09 -5.79
N VAL A 53 -6.17 -9.22 -5.13
CA VAL A 53 -5.17 -9.85 -4.24
C VAL A 53 -3.92 -10.28 -5.01
N GLU A 54 -4.08 -10.85 -6.21
CA GLU A 54 -2.92 -11.17 -7.07
C GLU A 54 -2.12 -9.90 -7.41
N ARG A 55 -2.80 -8.82 -7.78
CA ARG A 55 -2.13 -7.54 -8.07
C ARG A 55 -1.45 -6.95 -6.84
N MET A 56 -2.06 -7.09 -5.66
CA MET A 56 -1.42 -6.71 -4.39
C MET A 56 -0.12 -7.47 -4.15
N ARG A 57 -0.11 -8.78 -4.40
CA ARG A 57 1.13 -9.58 -4.28
C ARG A 57 2.24 -9.03 -5.16
N ASP A 58 1.93 -8.67 -6.40
CA ASP A 58 2.91 -8.04 -7.30
C ASP A 58 3.43 -6.71 -6.74
N VAL A 59 2.53 -5.86 -6.21
CA VAL A 59 2.89 -4.59 -5.56
C VAL A 59 3.80 -4.82 -4.36
N PHE A 60 3.44 -5.73 -3.46
CA PHE A 60 4.27 -6.03 -2.28
C PHE A 60 5.61 -6.67 -2.66
N ALA A 61 5.64 -7.50 -3.70
CA ALA A 61 6.91 -8.01 -4.23
C ALA A 61 7.80 -6.91 -4.81
N GLU A 62 7.21 -5.87 -5.43
CA GLU A 62 7.93 -4.69 -5.90
C GLU A 62 8.45 -3.84 -4.74
N ILE A 63 7.62 -3.57 -3.73
CA ILE A 63 8.03 -2.87 -2.50
C ILE A 63 9.20 -3.60 -1.84
N ARG A 64 9.11 -4.91 -1.65
CA ARG A 64 10.17 -5.72 -1.06
C ARG A 64 11.47 -5.67 -1.86
N ARG A 65 11.40 -5.71 -3.20
CA ARG A 65 12.58 -5.53 -4.05
C ARG A 65 13.22 -4.15 -3.87
N THR A 66 12.42 -3.11 -3.69
CA THR A 66 12.91 -1.75 -3.40
C THR A 66 13.62 -1.71 -2.04
N ILE A 67 13.05 -2.34 -1.00
CA ILE A 67 13.68 -2.44 0.32
C ILE A 67 15.02 -3.18 0.27
N GLN A 68 15.06 -4.30 -0.44
CA GLN A 68 16.22 -5.20 -0.50
C GLN A 68 17.33 -4.70 -1.46
N LYS A 69 17.05 -3.69 -2.27
CA LYS A 69 18.01 -3.12 -3.22
C LYS A 69 19.18 -2.49 -2.47
N PRO A 70 20.43 -2.82 -2.82
CA PRO A 70 21.58 -2.10 -2.27
C PRO A 70 21.51 -0.61 -2.56
N HIS A 71 21.76 0.22 -1.57
CA HIS A 71 21.74 1.67 -1.71
C HIS A 71 22.94 2.33 -0.98
N GLU A 72 23.50 3.37 -1.61
CA GLU A 72 24.58 4.15 -1.05
C GLU A 72 24.05 5.23 -0.09
N ASP A 73 22.97 5.92 -0.50
CA ASP A 73 22.27 6.93 0.30
C ASP A 73 20.99 6.33 0.93
N TYR A 74 21.04 6.13 2.24
CA TYR A 74 19.90 5.62 3.01
C TYR A 74 18.68 6.54 2.96
N MET A 75 18.90 7.86 2.95
CA MET A 75 17.79 8.81 2.91
C MET A 75 17.09 8.83 1.56
N GLU A 76 17.82 8.57 0.48
CA GLU A 76 17.23 8.39 -0.85
C GLU A 76 16.42 7.09 -0.92
N ALA A 77 16.98 5.99 -0.38
CA ALA A 77 16.26 4.72 -0.28
C ALA A 77 14.97 4.85 0.55
N LEU A 78 14.99 5.62 1.63
CA LEU A 78 13.77 5.90 2.41
C LEU A 78 12.74 6.71 1.60
N ARG A 79 13.17 7.66 0.77
CA ARG A 79 12.27 8.37 -0.15
C ARG A 79 11.67 7.44 -1.19
N GLU A 80 12.49 6.58 -1.81
CA GLU A 80 12.01 5.56 -2.76
C GLU A 80 10.98 4.63 -2.09
N LEU A 81 11.23 4.21 -0.84
CA LEU A 81 10.31 3.38 -0.08
C LEU A 81 8.97 4.08 0.18
N VAL A 82 8.98 5.35 0.55
CA VAL A 82 7.74 6.13 0.73
C VAL A 82 7.02 6.31 -0.61
N ALA A 83 7.74 6.68 -1.66
CA ALA A 83 7.18 6.93 -2.99
C ALA A 83 6.47 5.69 -3.55
N ILE A 84 7.06 4.49 -3.41
CA ILE A 84 6.44 3.26 -3.91
C ILE A 84 5.15 2.89 -3.16
N HIS A 85 5.06 3.20 -1.85
CA HIS A 85 3.82 3.02 -1.10
C HIS A 85 2.74 4.02 -1.55
N CYS A 86 3.12 5.27 -1.76
CA CYS A 86 2.19 6.31 -2.23
C CYS A 86 1.68 6.03 -3.65
N SER A 87 2.55 5.62 -4.56
CA SER A 87 2.16 5.30 -5.95
C SER A 87 1.28 4.05 -6.06
N ASN A 88 1.27 3.19 -5.05
CA ASN A 88 0.42 2.00 -4.95
C ASN A 88 -0.65 2.12 -3.83
N SER A 89 -1.06 3.36 -3.52
CA SER A 89 -1.91 3.69 -2.38
C SER A 89 -3.18 2.84 -2.28
N THR A 90 -3.87 2.59 -3.40
CA THR A 90 -5.08 1.77 -3.46
C THR A 90 -4.84 0.36 -2.92
N TYR A 91 -3.76 -0.27 -3.32
CA TYR A 91 -3.42 -1.63 -2.91
C TYR A 91 -2.87 -1.69 -1.48
N VAL A 92 -2.15 -0.66 -1.06
CA VAL A 92 -1.72 -0.52 0.35
C VAL A 92 -2.92 -0.34 1.27
N LEU A 93 -3.89 0.53 0.92
CA LEU A 93 -5.13 0.72 1.68
C LEU A 93 -6.00 -0.54 1.72
N PHE A 94 -5.93 -1.38 0.69
CA PHE A 94 -6.68 -2.64 0.65
C PHE A 94 -6.27 -3.59 1.79
N THR A 95 -5.04 -3.47 2.32
CA THR A 95 -4.57 -4.26 3.48
C THR A 95 -5.28 -3.92 4.78
N GLY A 96 -5.89 -2.73 4.91
CA GLY A 96 -6.67 -2.32 6.08
C GLY A 96 -8.05 -2.97 6.19
N ARG A 97 -8.42 -3.88 5.28
CA ARG A 97 -9.69 -4.59 5.35
C ARG A 97 -9.65 -5.71 6.38
N ASP A 98 -10.74 -5.91 7.09
CA ASP A 98 -10.87 -6.96 8.12
C ASP A 98 -10.64 -8.38 7.57
N ASP A 99 -10.99 -8.61 6.29
CA ASP A 99 -10.84 -9.89 5.61
C ASP A 99 -9.47 -10.09 4.92
N PHE A 100 -8.56 -9.11 5.04
CA PHE A 100 -7.26 -9.13 4.38
C PHE A 100 -6.42 -10.35 4.77
N PHE A 101 -6.29 -10.65 6.07
CA PHE A 101 -5.47 -11.75 6.55
C PHE A 101 -5.97 -13.13 6.11
N GLU A 102 -7.27 -13.27 5.79
CA GLU A 102 -7.82 -14.48 5.21
C GLU A 102 -7.43 -14.65 3.74
N MET A 103 -7.21 -13.54 3.02
CA MET A 103 -6.83 -13.51 1.62
C MET A 103 -5.32 -13.65 1.41
N PHE A 104 -4.52 -13.10 2.34
CA PHE A 104 -3.06 -13.12 2.32
C PHE A 104 -2.55 -14.28 3.18
N ARG A 105 -2.35 -15.43 2.54
CA ARG A 105 -1.82 -16.64 3.19
C ARG A 105 -0.32 -16.75 2.89
N ASP A 106 0.37 -17.59 3.68
CA ASP A 106 1.71 -18.11 3.37
C ASP A 106 2.92 -17.22 3.74
N GLY A 107 2.84 -16.38 4.77
CA GLY A 107 4.03 -15.68 5.32
C GLY A 107 4.56 -14.52 4.46
N GLU A 108 3.87 -14.14 3.38
CA GLU A 108 4.26 -13.00 2.55
C GLU A 108 4.24 -11.68 3.35
N TRP A 109 3.27 -11.58 4.26
CA TRP A 109 3.14 -10.43 5.16
C TRP A 109 4.29 -10.39 6.17
N ASP A 110 4.61 -11.54 6.79
CA ASP A 110 5.72 -11.66 7.72
C ASP A 110 7.06 -11.33 7.05
N ALA A 111 7.21 -11.77 5.79
CA ALA A 111 8.40 -11.47 5.01
C ALA A 111 8.54 -9.97 4.70
N TYR A 112 7.45 -9.27 4.43
CA TYR A 112 7.46 -7.82 4.23
C TYR A 112 7.86 -7.07 5.52
N TYR A 113 7.30 -7.44 6.68
CA TYR A 113 7.69 -6.85 7.96
C TYR A 113 9.14 -7.11 8.32
N ASN A 114 9.63 -8.32 8.06
CA ASN A 114 11.04 -8.66 8.27
C ASN A 114 11.98 -7.81 7.39
N ASP A 115 11.62 -7.59 6.13
CA ASP A 115 12.39 -6.73 5.23
C ASP A 115 12.40 -5.28 5.72
N LEU A 116 11.28 -4.75 6.22
CA LEU A 116 11.21 -3.43 6.84
C LEU A 116 12.09 -3.32 8.09
N GLU A 117 12.05 -4.33 8.96
CA GLU A 117 12.91 -4.35 10.16
C GLU A 117 14.39 -4.31 9.78
N ILE A 118 14.81 -5.08 8.77
CA ILE A 118 16.18 -5.06 8.27
C ILE A 118 16.55 -3.67 7.74
N PHE A 119 15.67 -3.06 6.95
CA PHE A 119 15.87 -1.72 6.39
C PHE A 119 16.04 -0.65 7.48
N PHE A 120 15.16 -0.63 8.47
CA PHE A 120 15.25 0.35 9.56
C PHE A 120 16.42 0.11 10.49
N ARG A 121 16.82 -1.15 10.69
CA ARG A 121 18.06 -1.50 11.42
C ARG A 121 19.29 -0.95 10.71
N GLU A 122 19.37 -1.04 9.39
CA GLU A 122 20.45 -0.44 8.62
C GLU A 122 20.51 1.08 8.81
N GLY A 123 19.36 1.77 8.84
CA GLY A 123 19.30 3.21 9.14
C GLY A 123 19.83 3.55 10.54
N GLN A 124 19.60 2.69 11.53
CA GLN A 124 20.16 2.81 12.87
C GLN A 124 21.69 2.57 12.89
N GLU A 125 22.15 1.52 12.22
CA GLU A 125 23.58 1.18 12.11
C GLU A 125 24.39 2.29 11.41
N ARG A 126 23.79 2.95 10.43
CA ARG A 126 24.37 4.13 9.74
C ARG A 126 24.27 5.42 10.58
N GLY A 127 23.65 5.39 11.76
CA GLY A 127 23.46 6.55 12.63
C GLY A 127 22.47 7.59 12.12
N MET A 128 21.63 7.23 11.17
CA MET A 128 20.58 8.11 10.59
C MET A 128 19.30 8.11 11.42
N LEU A 129 19.02 7.02 12.13
CA LEU A 129 17.82 6.84 12.93
C LEU A 129 18.16 6.64 14.41
N THR A 130 17.23 7.01 15.29
CA THR A 130 17.37 6.86 16.74
C THR A 130 17.47 5.39 17.15
N LEU A 131 18.16 5.12 18.27
CA LEU A 131 18.18 3.83 18.95
C LEU A 131 17.14 3.74 20.09
N ASP A 132 16.32 4.78 20.29
CA ASP A 132 15.29 4.80 21.35
C ASP A 132 14.16 3.80 21.08
N PHE A 133 13.99 3.37 19.83
CA PHE A 133 13.05 2.35 19.42
C PHE A 133 13.79 1.19 18.75
N SER A 134 13.27 -0.03 18.85
CA SER A 134 13.77 -1.12 18.01
C SER A 134 13.44 -0.88 16.54
N ALA A 135 14.21 -1.46 15.63
CA ALA A 135 13.97 -1.36 14.20
C ALA A 135 12.58 -1.86 13.80
N GLY A 136 12.10 -2.94 14.44
CA GLY A 136 10.75 -3.45 14.22
C GLY A 136 9.67 -2.42 14.62
N VAL A 137 9.82 -1.75 15.77
CA VAL A 137 8.90 -0.67 16.19
C VAL A 137 8.90 0.50 15.21
N ILE A 138 10.06 0.86 14.65
CA ILE A 138 10.13 1.90 13.60
C ILE A 138 9.38 1.43 12.35
N GLY A 139 9.49 0.15 11.99
CA GLY A 139 8.71 -0.47 10.91
C GLY A 139 7.20 -0.37 11.14
N ASP A 140 6.74 -0.70 12.34
CA ASP A 140 5.32 -0.59 12.72
C ASP A 140 4.82 0.86 12.68
N ILE A 141 5.63 1.82 13.17
CA ILE A 141 5.35 3.26 13.09
C ILE A 141 5.26 3.69 11.62
N PHE A 142 6.19 3.24 10.77
CA PHE A 142 6.20 3.55 9.35
C PHE A 142 4.92 3.09 8.67
N ILE A 143 4.52 1.82 8.84
CA ILE A 143 3.31 1.27 8.23
C ILE A 143 2.06 2.00 8.72
N SER A 144 1.95 2.21 10.04
CA SER A 144 0.82 2.94 10.63
C SER A 144 0.71 4.37 10.10
N LEU A 145 1.86 5.04 9.92
CA LEU A 145 1.92 6.39 9.39
C LEU A 145 1.55 6.43 7.90
N VAL A 146 2.10 5.51 7.09
CA VAL A 146 1.76 5.38 5.68
C VAL A 146 0.27 5.17 5.52
N THR A 147 -0.31 4.16 6.18
CA THR A 147 -1.73 3.84 6.07
C THR A 147 -2.60 5.03 6.50
N GLY A 148 -2.32 5.65 7.65
CA GLY A 148 -3.07 6.79 8.14
C GLY A 148 -3.01 8.03 7.21
N ILE A 149 -1.87 8.29 6.56
CA ILE A 149 -1.76 9.39 5.60
C ILE A 149 -2.50 9.07 4.29
N LEU A 150 -2.45 7.82 3.82
CA LEU A 150 -3.23 7.38 2.66
C LEU A 150 -4.74 7.45 2.93
N GLU A 151 -5.19 7.14 4.13
CA GLU A 151 -6.59 7.35 4.55
C GLU A 151 -6.97 8.84 4.56
N CYS A 152 -6.08 9.72 5.07
CA CYS A 152 -6.30 11.16 5.01
C CYS A 152 -6.45 11.67 3.57
N TYR A 153 -5.68 11.12 2.63
CA TYR A 153 -5.84 11.39 1.20
C TYR A 153 -7.20 10.90 0.70
N LEU A 154 -7.59 9.68 1.03
CA LEU A 154 -8.89 9.10 0.66
C LEU A 154 -10.08 9.96 1.14
N TRP A 155 -9.95 10.55 2.33
CA TRP A 155 -10.97 11.46 2.90
C TRP A 155 -10.87 12.91 2.42
N GLY A 156 -9.92 13.21 1.54
CA GLY A 156 -9.73 14.55 0.97
C GLY A 156 -9.10 15.58 1.93
N HIS A 157 -8.44 15.12 3.00
CA HIS A 157 -7.78 16.00 3.97
C HIS A 157 -6.41 16.49 3.46
N LEU A 158 -5.82 15.83 2.46
CA LEU A 158 -4.60 16.24 1.80
C LEU A 158 -4.63 15.82 0.33
N THR A 159 -3.76 16.40 -0.47
CA THR A 159 -3.61 16.07 -1.90
C THR A 159 -2.57 14.97 -2.10
N GLU A 160 -2.62 14.29 -3.26
CA GLU A 160 -1.64 13.29 -3.64
C GLU A 160 -0.20 13.81 -3.52
N ARG A 161 0.05 15.04 -3.95
CA ARG A 161 1.39 15.68 -3.90
C ARG A 161 1.92 15.91 -2.48
N GLU A 162 1.04 15.88 -1.49
CA GLU A 162 1.40 16.11 -0.09
C GLU A 162 1.70 14.81 0.66
N MET A 163 1.28 13.64 0.15
CA MET A 163 1.41 12.35 0.85
C MET A 163 2.87 12.04 1.23
N GLU A 164 3.75 11.94 0.25
CA GLU A 164 5.16 11.59 0.46
C GLU A 164 5.85 12.55 1.45
N LYS A 165 5.69 13.86 1.22
CA LYS A 165 6.27 14.89 2.09
C LYS A 165 5.75 14.78 3.52
N THR A 166 4.46 14.50 3.69
CA THR A 166 3.85 14.39 5.01
C THR A 166 4.34 13.17 5.75
N ILE A 167 4.40 12.01 5.07
CA ILE A 167 4.95 10.77 5.64
C ILE A 167 6.40 10.97 6.07
N LEU A 168 7.26 11.46 5.18
CA LEU A 168 8.68 11.69 5.48
C LEU A 168 8.87 12.66 6.64
N ARG A 169 8.14 13.76 6.66
CA ARG A 169 8.25 14.76 7.72
C ARG A 169 7.80 14.23 9.07
N ALA A 170 6.69 13.49 9.11
CA ALA A 170 6.17 12.93 10.35
C ALA A 170 7.06 11.81 10.88
N LEU A 171 7.51 10.89 10.01
CA LEU A 171 8.41 9.82 10.37
C LEU A 171 9.74 10.39 10.90
N LEU A 172 10.43 11.22 10.13
CA LEU A 172 11.72 11.75 10.50
C LEU A 172 11.65 12.71 11.71
N GLY A 173 10.51 13.37 11.94
CA GLY A 173 10.28 14.17 13.13
C GLY A 173 10.29 13.36 14.43
N GLY A 174 9.94 12.07 14.35
CA GLY A 174 9.89 11.15 15.49
C GLY A 174 11.11 10.23 15.65
N VAL A 175 11.79 9.87 14.55
CA VAL A 175 12.82 8.81 14.57
C VAL A 175 14.21 9.25 14.09
N LYS A 176 14.35 10.46 13.58
CA LYS A 176 15.67 10.99 13.17
C LYS A 176 16.53 11.28 14.38
N ARG A 177 17.78 10.90 14.31
CA ARG A 177 18.81 11.24 15.30
C ARG A 177 19.33 12.67 15.10
#